data_d402abd157198f77dd8f4c24de065b46
#
_entry.id   d402abd157198f77dd8f4c24de065b46
#
_cell.length_a   1.000
_cell.length_b   1.000
_cell.length_c   1.000
_cell.angle_alpha   90.00
_cell.angle_beta   90.00
_cell.angle_gamma   90.00
#
_symmetry.space_group_name_H-M   'P 1'
#
loop_
_entity.id
_entity.type
_entity.pdbx_description
1 polymer ?
#
loop_
_entity_poly.entity_id
_entity_poly.type
_entity_poly.pdbx_seq_one_letter_code
_entity_poly.pdbx_strand_id
1 'polypeptide(L)'
;MTWRMRRDYLPALGFRFLTRWYDPVVALTTREGTVKRRLLDHAALRPWLRALDLGCGTGTLAIMAKEREPALRITGVDGDPAILDRARAKAAARALDIDFREGHSTALPFQPAAFDLVLCSLFLHHLWPHERLATLREVQRVLRLGGRLLVADWGAPHGVFARAGFTLVRMTDGFARTREHAEGRLPQLFADAAFEAVTLCDQLSTPLGTMVLFSMHTPGSPPSDSPRLL
;
A
#
# COMPACT_ATOMS: atom_id res chain seq x y z
N MET A 1 28.65 -16.10 -9.66
CA MET A 1 27.73 -15.94 -10.80
C MET A 1 26.93 -14.67 -10.54
N THR A 2 27.42 -13.54 -11.07
CA THR A 2 26.95 -12.19 -10.76
C THR A 2 25.71 -11.89 -11.58
N TRP A 3 24.56 -11.80 -10.95
CA TRP A 3 23.34 -11.27 -11.55
C TRP A 3 23.51 -9.76 -11.81
N ARG A 4 23.75 -9.38 -13.06
CA ARG A 4 23.55 -8.00 -13.50
C ARG A 4 22.04 -7.73 -13.49
N MET A 5 21.56 -7.00 -12.47
CA MET A 5 20.23 -6.42 -12.45
C MET A 5 20.05 -5.53 -13.69
N ARG A 6 19.08 -5.85 -14.52
CA ARG A 6 18.58 -4.92 -15.54
C ARG A 6 17.93 -3.73 -14.79
N ARG A 7 18.43 -2.55 -15.11
CA ARG A 7 17.88 -1.28 -14.67
C ARG A 7 16.58 -0.99 -15.43
N ASP A 8 15.48 -1.59 -15.02
CA ASP A 8 14.13 -1.25 -15.51
C ASP A 8 13.29 -0.59 -14.40
N TYR A 9 13.93 -0.09 -13.34
CA TYR A 9 13.28 0.84 -12.42
C TYR A 9 13.24 2.23 -13.08
N LEU A 10 12.13 2.53 -13.74
CA LEU A 10 11.83 3.91 -14.12
C LEU A 10 11.31 4.63 -12.88
N PRO A 11 12.02 5.67 -12.39
CA PRO A 11 11.45 6.55 -11.38
C PRO A 11 10.11 7.07 -11.90
N ALA A 12 9.09 7.13 -11.06
CA ALA A 12 7.83 7.77 -11.38
C ALA A 12 8.11 9.20 -11.86
N LEU A 13 8.04 9.44 -13.17
CA LEU A 13 8.47 10.59 -13.96
C LEU A 13 9.98 10.62 -14.26
N GLY A 14 10.32 10.43 -15.56
CA GLY A 14 11.67 10.54 -16.11
C GLY A 14 12.36 11.91 -16.02
N PHE A 15 11.95 12.77 -15.06
CA PHE A 15 12.51 14.10 -14.81
C PHE A 15 12.75 14.30 -13.31
N ARG A 16 13.96 14.06 -12.87
CA ARG A 16 14.41 14.27 -11.47
C ARG A 16 14.18 15.71 -10.93
N PHE A 17 13.94 16.68 -11.78
CA PHE A 17 13.73 18.08 -11.39
C PHE A 17 12.26 18.39 -11.00
N LEU A 18 11.29 17.67 -11.55
CA LEU A 18 9.84 17.83 -11.26
C LEU A 18 9.41 17.17 -9.95
N THR A 19 10.20 16.24 -9.42
CA THR A 19 9.87 15.47 -8.20
C THR A 19 9.70 16.37 -6.98
N ARG A 20 10.35 17.52 -6.93
CA ARG A 20 10.29 18.45 -5.78
C ARG A 20 8.92 19.16 -5.65
N TRP A 21 8.23 19.38 -6.75
CA TRP A 21 6.90 20.02 -6.79
C TRP A 21 5.78 19.00 -6.97
N TYR A 22 6.12 17.79 -7.41
CA TYR A 22 5.17 16.70 -7.64
C TYR A 22 4.59 16.18 -6.31
N ASP A 23 5.42 15.96 -5.30
CA ASP A 23 4.99 15.43 -4.01
C ASP A 23 3.89 16.27 -3.33
N PRO A 24 4.00 17.61 -3.20
CA PRO A 24 2.94 18.39 -2.55
C PRO A 24 1.67 18.50 -3.40
N VAL A 25 1.76 18.55 -4.73
CA VAL A 25 0.58 18.63 -5.61
C VAL A 25 -0.16 17.29 -5.61
N VAL A 26 0.53 16.17 -5.73
CA VAL A 26 -0.07 14.84 -5.67
C VAL A 26 -0.64 14.56 -4.29
N ALA A 27 0.10 14.86 -3.22
CA ALA A 27 -0.40 14.70 -1.85
C ALA A 27 -1.67 15.50 -1.57
N LEU A 28 -1.78 16.71 -2.14
CA LEU A 28 -2.97 17.56 -2.01
C LEU A 28 -4.14 17.04 -2.87
N THR A 29 -3.87 16.64 -4.11
CA THR A 29 -4.91 16.20 -5.07
C THR A 29 -5.39 14.78 -4.82
N THR A 30 -4.53 13.88 -4.32
CA THR A 30 -4.91 12.53 -3.91
C THR A 30 -5.53 12.48 -2.52
N ARG A 31 -5.45 13.57 -1.73
CA ARG A 31 -5.84 13.58 -0.32
C ARG A 31 -5.09 12.50 0.49
N GLU A 32 -3.84 12.24 0.14
CA GLU A 32 -3.01 11.14 0.66
C GLU A 32 -3.05 11.03 2.19
N GLY A 33 -2.90 12.14 2.89
CA GLY A 33 -2.98 12.16 4.35
C GLY A 33 -4.35 11.71 4.89
N THR A 34 -5.45 11.99 4.18
CA THR A 34 -6.79 11.54 4.57
C THR A 34 -6.95 10.04 4.29
N VAL A 35 -6.48 9.57 3.13
CA VAL A 35 -6.50 8.15 2.77
C VAL A 35 -5.73 7.33 3.81
N LYS A 36 -4.51 7.76 4.17
CA LYS A 36 -3.67 7.08 5.17
C LYS A 36 -4.32 7.08 6.56
N ARG A 37 -4.92 8.20 7.00
CA ARG A 37 -5.66 8.22 8.27
C ARG A 37 -6.80 7.22 8.29
N ARG A 38 -7.64 7.20 7.24
CA ARG A 38 -8.76 6.26 7.14
C ARG A 38 -8.28 4.81 7.07
N LEU A 39 -7.19 4.52 6.34
CA LEU A 39 -6.58 3.18 6.34
C LEU A 39 -6.20 2.75 7.76
N LEU A 40 -5.59 3.65 8.54
CA LEU A 40 -5.23 3.37 9.93
C LEU A 40 -6.45 3.27 10.86
N ASP A 41 -7.56 3.95 10.57
CA ASP A 41 -8.82 3.80 11.33
C ASP A 41 -9.37 2.38 11.21
N HIS A 42 -9.19 1.73 10.05
CA HIS A 42 -9.57 0.33 9.84
C HIS A 42 -8.50 -0.67 10.29
N ALA A 43 -7.27 -0.22 10.61
CA ALA A 43 -6.15 -1.11 10.91
C ALA A 43 -6.29 -1.84 12.26
N ALA A 44 -7.10 -1.32 13.19
CA ALA A 44 -7.23 -1.83 14.57
C ALA A 44 -5.85 -2.07 15.19
N LEU A 45 -5.01 -1.03 15.15
CA LEU A 45 -3.67 -1.07 15.73
C LEU A 45 -3.75 -1.35 17.22
N ARG A 46 -2.80 -2.13 17.72
CA ARG A 46 -2.71 -2.49 19.14
C ARG A 46 -1.24 -2.69 19.53
N PRO A 47 -0.91 -2.58 20.83
CA PRO A 47 0.44 -2.83 21.32
C PRO A 47 1.01 -4.15 20.81
N TRP A 48 2.28 -4.12 20.44
CA TRP A 48 3.08 -5.29 20.00
C TRP A 48 2.63 -5.98 18.70
N LEU A 49 1.59 -5.46 18.03
CA LEU A 49 1.21 -5.95 16.69
C LEU A 49 2.41 -5.81 15.74
N ARG A 50 2.73 -6.85 15.00
CA ARG A 50 3.77 -6.84 13.98
C ARG A 50 3.14 -6.42 12.65
N ALA A 51 3.45 -5.21 12.19
CA ALA A 51 2.92 -4.63 10.98
C ALA A 51 4.00 -4.43 9.92
N LEU A 52 3.63 -4.58 8.64
CA LEU A 52 4.45 -4.25 7.48
C LEU A 52 3.77 -3.12 6.70
N ASP A 53 4.51 -2.06 6.39
CA ASP A 53 4.13 -1.03 5.40
C ASP A 53 4.79 -1.39 4.06
N LEU A 54 4.00 -1.93 3.12
CA LEU A 54 4.45 -2.43 1.82
C LEU A 54 4.47 -1.30 0.78
N GLY A 55 5.63 -1.05 0.16
CA GLY A 55 5.84 0.10 -0.71
C GLY A 55 5.80 1.39 0.12
N CYS A 56 6.55 1.42 1.22
CA CYS A 56 6.41 2.46 2.26
C CYS A 56 6.83 3.86 1.80
N GLY A 57 7.54 3.97 0.67
CA GLY A 57 8.05 5.23 0.16
C GLY A 57 8.84 6.01 1.23
N THR A 58 8.48 7.26 1.46
CA THR A 58 9.11 8.11 2.50
C THR A 58 8.64 7.80 3.93
N GLY A 59 8.02 6.64 4.17
CA GLY A 59 7.63 6.15 5.49
C GLY A 59 6.46 6.89 6.15
N THR A 60 5.68 7.67 5.42
CA THR A 60 4.62 8.49 6.02
C THR A 60 3.57 7.65 6.74
N LEU A 61 3.13 6.53 6.14
CA LEU A 61 2.12 5.65 6.74
C LEU A 61 2.68 4.94 7.98
N ALA A 62 3.90 4.39 7.89
CA ALA A 62 4.57 3.76 9.02
C ALA A 62 4.77 4.73 10.19
N ILE A 63 5.16 5.97 9.92
CA ILE A 63 5.31 7.04 10.93
C ILE A 63 3.96 7.33 11.59
N MET A 64 2.90 7.57 10.82
CA MET A 64 1.55 7.81 11.35
C MET A 64 1.03 6.64 12.19
N ALA A 65 1.31 5.40 11.78
CA ALA A 65 0.93 4.21 12.52
C ALA A 65 1.67 4.13 13.86
N LYS A 66 2.97 4.42 13.87
CA LYS A 66 3.81 4.41 15.08
C LYS A 66 3.46 5.55 16.04
N GLU A 67 3.12 6.74 15.53
CA GLU A 67 2.62 7.85 16.34
C GLU A 67 1.27 7.52 17.00
N ARG A 68 0.40 6.78 16.30
CA ARG A 68 -0.92 6.37 16.80
C ARG A 68 -0.84 5.26 17.85
N GLU A 69 0.08 4.31 17.67
CA GLU A 69 0.34 3.20 18.59
C GLU A 69 1.86 3.06 18.84
N PRO A 70 2.39 3.71 19.87
CA PRO A 70 3.84 3.72 20.14
C PRO A 70 4.46 2.35 20.38
N ALA A 71 3.69 1.38 20.89
CA ALA A 71 4.17 0.02 21.11
C ALA A 71 4.03 -0.88 19.87
N LEU A 72 3.54 -0.37 18.74
CA LEU A 72 3.46 -1.08 17.47
C LEU A 72 4.87 -1.46 16.99
N ARG A 73 5.03 -2.68 16.51
CA ARG A 73 6.23 -3.14 15.81
C ARG A 73 6.01 -3.03 14.32
N ILE A 74 6.40 -1.91 13.74
CA ILE A 74 6.19 -1.66 12.30
C ILE A 74 7.51 -1.67 11.55
N THR A 75 7.51 -2.35 10.40
CA THR A 75 8.59 -2.36 9.42
C THR A 75 8.08 -1.76 8.13
N GLY A 76 8.85 -0.88 7.50
CA GLY A 76 8.59 -0.40 6.14
C GLY A 76 9.48 -1.11 5.12
N VAL A 77 8.95 -1.48 3.96
CA VAL A 77 9.73 -2.03 2.86
C VAL A 77 9.49 -1.25 1.57
N ASP A 78 10.58 -0.95 0.87
CA ASP A 78 10.54 -0.30 -0.45
C ASP A 78 11.74 -0.76 -1.29
N GLY A 79 11.63 -0.68 -2.62
CA GLY A 79 12.70 -1.06 -3.54
C GLY A 79 13.70 0.06 -3.81
N ASP A 80 13.46 1.30 -3.35
CA ASP A 80 14.33 2.44 -3.60
C ASP A 80 15.09 2.85 -2.32
N PRO A 81 16.40 2.57 -2.24
CA PRO A 81 17.21 2.92 -1.07
C PRO A 81 17.24 4.42 -0.79
N ALA A 82 17.18 5.29 -1.82
CA ALA A 82 17.21 6.73 -1.62
C ALA A 82 15.89 7.24 -0.98
N ILE A 83 14.77 6.60 -1.27
CA ILE A 83 13.49 6.88 -0.61
C ILE A 83 13.53 6.40 0.83
N LEU A 84 14.11 5.23 1.10
CA LEU A 84 14.26 4.71 2.45
C LEU A 84 15.16 5.58 3.33
N ASP A 85 16.21 6.21 2.78
CA ASP A 85 17.03 7.16 3.52
C ASP A 85 16.22 8.37 3.97
N ARG A 86 15.29 8.85 3.14
CA ARG A 86 14.35 9.91 3.52
C ARG A 86 13.37 9.43 4.61
N ALA A 87 12.90 8.19 4.52
CA ALA A 87 12.01 7.60 5.53
C ALA A 87 12.72 7.51 6.89
N ARG A 88 13.96 7.02 6.91
CA ARG A 88 14.81 6.95 8.12
C ARG A 88 15.04 8.33 8.74
N ALA A 89 15.44 9.31 7.92
CA ALA A 89 15.65 10.68 8.39
C ALA A 89 14.38 11.30 9.00
N LYS A 90 13.22 11.03 8.38
CA LYS A 90 11.92 11.53 8.81
C LYS A 90 11.45 10.88 10.11
N ALA A 91 11.70 9.58 10.31
CA ALA A 91 11.42 8.88 11.55
C ALA A 91 12.35 9.33 12.68
N ALA A 92 13.67 9.45 12.39
CA ALA A 92 14.66 9.93 13.35
C ALA A 92 14.35 11.35 13.86
N ALA A 93 13.90 12.25 12.96
CA ALA A 93 13.50 13.62 13.34
C ALA A 93 12.30 13.64 14.30
N ARG A 94 11.58 12.52 14.47
CA ARG A 94 10.44 12.33 15.40
C ARG A 94 10.78 11.41 16.56
N ALA A 95 12.04 10.97 16.69
CA ALA A 95 12.48 9.98 17.66
C ALA A 95 11.64 8.67 17.63
N LEU A 96 11.22 8.25 16.43
CA LEU A 96 10.46 7.02 16.22
C LEU A 96 11.38 5.89 15.80
N ASP A 97 11.28 4.76 16.50
CA ASP A 97 11.97 3.52 16.15
C ASP A 97 11.12 2.74 15.14
N ILE A 98 11.52 2.80 13.86
CA ILE A 98 10.88 2.12 12.74
C ILE A 98 11.98 1.46 11.90
N ASP A 99 11.83 0.16 11.64
CA ASP A 99 12.74 -0.60 10.79
C ASP A 99 12.37 -0.38 9.31
N PHE A 100 13.30 0.19 8.52
CA PHE A 100 13.11 0.39 7.08
C PHE A 100 14.09 -0.47 6.30
N ARG A 101 13.56 -1.38 5.47
CA ARG A 101 14.32 -2.37 4.71
C ARG A 101 14.15 -2.20 3.22
N GLU A 102 15.26 -2.34 2.48
CA GLU A 102 15.22 -2.51 1.05
C GLU A 102 14.70 -3.90 0.70
N GLY A 103 13.77 -3.98 -0.24
CA GLY A 103 13.21 -5.24 -0.69
C GLY A 103 12.26 -5.09 -1.86
N HIS A 104 12.21 -6.13 -2.70
CA HIS A 104 11.27 -6.18 -3.82
C HIS A 104 9.95 -6.82 -3.36
N SER A 105 8.83 -6.25 -3.76
CA SER A 105 7.50 -6.70 -3.32
C SER A 105 7.17 -8.14 -3.74
N THR A 106 7.77 -8.62 -4.85
CA THR A 106 7.60 -10.00 -5.35
C THR A 106 8.57 -11.00 -4.71
N ALA A 107 9.47 -10.55 -3.81
CA ALA A 107 10.43 -11.38 -3.08
C ALA A 107 10.78 -10.68 -1.76
N LEU A 108 9.84 -10.64 -0.82
CA LEU A 108 9.98 -9.92 0.43
C LEU A 108 11.05 -10.52 1.34
N PRO A 109 11.98 -9.72 1.91
CA PRO A 109 13.10 -10.20 2.71
C PRO A 109 12.69 -10.59 4.16
N PHE A 110 11.56 -11.29 4.29
CA PHE A 110 11.00 -11.70 5.57
C PHE A 110 10.66 -13.18 5.58
N GLN A 111 10.71 -13.77 6.76
CA GLN A 111 10.28 -15.16 6.97
C GLN A 111 8.77 -15.30 6.81
N PRO A 112 8.26 -16.49 6.46
CA PRO A 112 6.82 -16.77 6.49
C PRO A 112 6.22 -16.46 7.87
N ALA A 113 4.97 -15.99 7.88
CA ALA A 113 4.21 -15.66 9.10
C ALA A 113 4.90 -14.62 10.03
N ALA A 114 5.71 -13.74 9.46
CA ALA A 114 6.42 -12.70 10.21
C ALA A 114 5.50 -11.58 10.73
N PHE A 115 4.35 -11.34 10.07
CA PHE A 115 3.49 -10.21 10.35
C PHE A 115 2.06 -10.61 10.67
N ASP A 116 1.41 -9.80 11.50
CA ASP A 116 -0.01 -9.90 11.86
C ASP A 116 -0.87 -9.05 10.91
N LEU A 117 -0.29 -7.96 10.40
CA LEU A 117 -0.93 -6.96 9.55
C LEU A 117 0.02 -6.51 8.44
N VAL A 118 -0.48 -6.40 7.21
CA VAL A 118 0.18 -5.68 6.12
C VAL A 118 -0.68 -4.48 5.73
N LEU A 119 -0.07 -3.33 5.64
CA LEU A 119 -0.63 -2.10 5.11
C LEU A 119 -0.02 -1.83 3.74
N CYS A 120 -0.85 -1.48 2.78
CA CYS A 120 -0.43 -1.14 1.42
C CYS A 120 -1.20 0.10 0.96
N SER A 121 -0.51 1.20 0.74
CA SER A 121 -1.14 2.47 0.38
C SER A 121 -0.52 3.07 -0.87
N LEU A 122 -1.34 3.24 -1.92
CA LEU A 122 -0.93 3.88 -3.17
C LEU A 122 0.29 3.19 -3.82
N PHE A 123 0.30 1.88 -3.84
CA PHE A 123 1.43 1.10 -4.32
C PHE A 123 1.09 0.13 -5.45
N LEU A 124 -0.05 -0.59 -5.37
CA LEU A 124 -0.35 -1.67 -6.34
C LEU A 124 -0.50 -1.14 -7.77
N HIS A 125 -0.97 0.09 -7.96
CA HIS A 125 -1.13 0.67 -9.30
C HIS A 125 0.19 0.94 -10.03
N HIS A 126 1.32 0.99 -9.32
CA HIS A 126 2.65 1.11 -9.93
C HIS A 126 3.18 -0.21 -10.46
N LEU A 127 2.65 -1.35 -10.00
CA LEU A 127 3.10 -2.68 -10.40
C LEU A 127 2.50 -3.11 -11.75
N TRP A 128 3.24 -3.90 -12.52
CA TRP A 128 2.68 -4.60 -13.65
C TRP A 128 1.66 -5.67 -13.20
N PRO A 129 0.67 -6.04 -14.03
CA PRO A 129 -0.36 -7.02 -13.64
C PRO A 129 0.21 -8.34 -13.09
N HIS A 130 1.26 -8.88 -13.73
CA HIS A 130 1.91 -10.12 -13.28
C HIS A 130 2.66 -9.96 -11.95
N GLU A 131 3.21 -8.77 -11.68
CA GLU A 131 3.88 -8.46 -10.41
C GLU A 131 2.90 -8.34 -9.26
N ARG A 132 1.68 -7.82 -9.50
CA ARG A 132 0.65 -7.69 -8.44
C ARG A 132 0.29 -9.02 -7.82
N LEU A 133 0.00 -10.02 -8.67
CA LEU A 133 -0.35 -11.35 -8.16
C LEU A 133 0.84 -11.99 -7.40
N ALA A 134 2.06 -11.83 -7.92
CA ALA A 134 3.27 -12.29 -7.23
C ALA A 134 3.47 -11.56 -5.89
N THR A 135 3.26 -10.25 -5.87
CA THR A 135 3.33 -9.43 -4.65
C THR A 135 2.29 -9.87 -3.61
N LEU A 136 1.04 -10.08 -4.03
CA LEU A 136 -0.03 -10.53 -3.12
C LEU A 136 0.23 -11.94 -2.55
N ARG A 137 0.84 -12.85 -3.33
CA ARG A 137 1.29 -14.17 -2.84
C ARG A 137 2.42 -14.03 -1.82
N GLU A 138 3.36 -13.12 -2.02
CA GLU A 138 4.39 -12.82 -1.03
C GLU A 138 3.80 -12.19 0.24
N VAL A 139 2.82 -11.31 0.11
CA VAL A 139 2.07 -10.78 1.26
C VAL A 139 1.39 -11.90 2.04
N GLN A 140 0.74 -12.85 1.36
CA GLN A 140 0.18 -14.03 2.03
C GLN A 140 1.23 -14.85 2.76
N ARG A 141 2.40 -15.07 2.13
CA ARG A 141 3.49 -15.85 2.75
C ARG A 141 4.00 -15.20 4.03
N VAL A 142 4.16 -13.87 4.04
CA VAL A 142 4.69 -13.15 5.21
C VAL A 142 3.65 -12.86 6.28
N LEU A 143 2.36 -12.89 5.95
CA LEU A 143 1.28 -12.83 6.93
C LEU A 143 1.14 -14.18 7.64
N ARG A 144 0.86 -14.15 8.94
CA ARG A 144 0.44 -15.35 9.66
C ARG A 144 -0.95 -15.83 9.21
N LEU A 145 -1.31 -17.06 9.53
CA LEU A 145 -2.69 -17.54 9.35
C LEU A 145 -3.67 -16.60 10.06
N GLY A 146 -4.72 -16.20 9.36
CA GLY A 146 -5.67 -15.21 9.84
C GLY A 146 -5.09 -13.79 9.96
N GLY A 147 -3.91 -13.54 9.43
CA GLY A 147 -3.37 -12.20 9.31
C GLY A 147 -4.15 -11.33 8.34
N ARG A 148 -4.06 -10.02 8.50
CA ARG A 148 -4.83 -9.07 7.70
C ARG A 148 -3.98 -8.30 6.70
N LEU A 149 -4.53 -8.09 5.50
CA LEU A 149 -4.06 -7.11 4.54
C LEU A 149 -5.08 -5.97 4.44
N LEU A 150 -4.61 -4.74 4.57
CA LEU A 150 -5.38 -3.54 4.24
C LEU A 150 -4.73 -2.84 3.05
N VAL A 151 -5.54 -2.54 2.05
CA VAL A 151 -5.11 -1.85 0.82
C VAL A 151 -5.90 -0.57 0.66
N ALA A 152 -5.20 0.55 0.45
CA ALA A 152 -5.78 1.79 -0.04
C ALA A 152 -5.17 2.13 -1.40
N ASP A 153 -5.96 2.09 -2.46
CA ASP A 153 -5.48 2.34 -3.82
C ASP A 153 -6.58 2.93 -4.71
N TRP A 154 -6.24 3.24 -5.95
CA TRP A 154 -7.21 3.69 -6.92
C TRP A 154 -8.27 2.62 -7.18
N GLY A 155 -9.53 3.04 -7.25
CA GLY A 155 -10.66 2.21 -7.66
C GLY A 155 -11.26 2.67 -8.97
N ALA A 156 -12.32 2.00 -9.41
CA ALA A 156 -13.08 2.42 -10.57
C ALA A 156 -13.60 3.86 -10.36
N PRO A 157 -13.34 4.77 -11.30
CA PRO A 157 -13.78 6.15 -11.15
C PRO A 157 -15.30 6.26 -11.35
N HIS A 158 -15.99 6.87 -10.39
CA HIS A 158 -17.43 7.13 -10.45
C HIS A 158 -17.72 8.55 -10.94
N GLY A 159 -18.48 8.65 -12.03
CA GLY A 159 -18.87 9.93 -12.64
C GLY A 159 -17.84 10.49 -13.63
N VAL A 160 -18.26 11.51 -14.39
CA VAL A 160 -17.49 12.07 -15.52
C VAL A 160 -16.21 12.75 -15.03
N PHE A 161 -16.29 13.54 -13.96
CA PHE A 161 -15.14 14.27 -13.42
C PHE A 161 -14.09 13.32 -12.87
N ALA A 162 -14.48 12.28 -12.12
CA ALA A 162 -13.57 11.28 -11.61
C ALA A 162 -12.88 10.48 -12.74
N ARG A 163 -13.60 10.20 -13.83
CA ARG A 163 -13.02 9.56 -15.03
C ARG A 163 -12.00 10.45 -15.71
N ALA A 164 -12.29 11.73 -15.87
CA ALA A 164 -11.37 12.70 -16.46
C ALA A 164 -10.09 12.84 -15.61
N GLY A 165 -10.24 13.03 -14.28
CA GLY A 165 -9.11 13.08 -13.34
C GLY A 165 -8.28 11.80 -13.34
N PHE A 166 -8.92 10.63 -13.33
CA PHE A 166 -8.23 9.35 -13.36
C PHE A 166 -7.50 9.08 -14.68
N THR A 167 -7.98 9.66 -15.78
CA THR A 167 -7.27 9.59 -17.06
C THR A 167 -5.90 10.26 -16.96
N LEU A 168 -5.78 11.36 -16.22
CA LEU A 168 -4.50 12.01 -15.96
C LEU A 168 -3.54 11.07 -15.17
N VAL A 169 -4.03 10.39 -14.13
CA VAL A 169 -3.27 9.37 -13.41
C VAL A 169 -2.80 8.27 -14.35
N ARG A 170 -3.69 7.79 -15.23
CA ARG A 170 -3.36 6.75 -16.22
C ARG A 170 -2.31 7.18 -17.25
N MET A 171 -2.25 8.48 -17.57
CA MET A 171 -1.22 9.02 -18.47
C MET A 171 0.16 9.04 -17.81
N THR A 172 0.23 9.24 -16.48
CA THR A 172 1.50 9.24 -15.73
C THR A 172 1.96 7.83 -15.36
N ASP A 173 1.05 6.98 -14.86
CA ASP A 173 1.38 5.67 -14.33
C ASP A 173 1.26 4.54 -15.38
N GLY A 174 0.67 4.85 -16.53
CA GLY A 174 0.50 3.94 -17.65
C GLY A 174 -0.86 3.23 -17.68
N PHE A 175 -1.48 3.22 -18.87
CA PHE A 175 -2.80 2.63 -19.09
C PHE A 175 -2.84 1.12 -18.79
N ALA A 176 -1.76 0.39 -19.09
CA ALA A 176 -1.68 -1.04 -18.84
C ALA A 176 -1.62 -1.35 -17.33
N ARG A 177 -0.85 -0.58 -16.56
CA ARG A 177 -0.70 -0.74 -15.11
C ARG A 177 -1.98 -0.38 -14.34
N THR A 178 -2.73 0.62 -14.79
CA THR A 178 -3.92 1.12 -14.10
C THR A 178 -5.23 0.49 -14.59
N ARG A 179 -5.16 -0.47 -15.53
CA ARG A 179 -6.36 -1.06 -16.15
C ARG A 179 -7.28 -1.74 -15.16
N GLU A 180 -6.76 -2.61 -14.31
CA GLU A 180 -7.56 -3.35 -13.30
C GLU A 180 -8.20 -2.41 -12.27
N HIS A 181 -7.51 -1.32 -11.93
CA HIS A 181 -8.06 -0.26 -11.06
C HIS A 181 -9.21 0.47 -11.75
N ALA A 182 -9.01 0.87 -13.04
CA ALA A 182 -10.04 1.54 -13.83
C ALA A 182 -11.31 0.70 -14.04
N GLU A 183 -11.14 -0.61 -14.13
CA GLU A 183 -12.21 -1.59 -14.35
C GLU A 183 -12.82 -2.12 -13.02
N GLY A 184 -12.30 -1.69 -11.86
CA GLY A 184 -12.79 -2.13 -10.54
C GLY A 184 -12.51 -3.59 -10.23
N ARG A 185 -11.47 -4.19 -10.82
CA ARG A 185 -11.15 -5.62 -10.69
C ARG A 185 -10.24 -5.97 -9.52
N LEU A 186 -9.96 -5.03 -8.63
CA LEU A 186 -9.16 -5.31 -7.43
C LEU A 186 -9.73 -6.44 -6.56
N PRO A 187 -11.06 -6.53 -6.29
CA PRO A 187 -11.60 -7.65 -5.51
C PRO A 187 -11.32 -9.01 -6.15
N GLN A 188 -11.39 -9.12 -7.48
CA GLN A 188 -11.06 -10.35 -8.18
C GLN A 188 -9.57 -10.69 -8.03
N LEU A 189 -8.69 -9.70 -8.17
CA LEU A 189 -7.25 -9.88 -7.98
C LEU A 189 -6.91 -10.40 -6.57
N PHE A 190 -7.60 -9.91 -5.54
CA PHE A 190 -7.41 -10.39 -4.17
C PHE A 190 -7.93 -11.83 -3.99
N ALA A 191 -9.05 -12.18 -4.63
CA ALA A 191 -9.57 -13.55 -4.65
C ALA A 191 -8.62 -14.51 -5.41
N ASP A 192 -8.07 -14.08 -6.55
CA ASP A 192 -7.09 -14.85 -7.34
C ASP A 192 -5.78 -15.10 -6.56
N ALA A 193 -5.46 -14.19 -5.63
CA ALA A 193 -4.38 -14.36 -4.67
C ALA A 193 -4.79 -15.18 -3.43
N ALA A 194 -5.98 -15.78 -3.42
CA ALA A 194 -6.54 -16.60 -2.34
C ALA A 194 -6.68 -15.87 -0.99
N PHE A 195 -6.96 -14.57 -0.99
CA PHE A 195 -7.43 -13.87 0.21
C PHE A 195 -8.92 -14.13 0.45
N GLU A 196 -9.29 -14.21 1.72
CA GLU A 196 -10.67 -14.44 2.17
C GLU A 196 -11.27 -13.16 2.78
N ALA A 197 -12.61 -13.11 2.88
CA ALA A 197 -13.36 -12.00 3.48
C ALA A 197 -12.98 -10.63 2.90
N VAL A 198 -12.79 -10.56 1.59
CA VAL A 198 -12.49 -9.30 0.88
C VAL A 198 -13.65 -8.33 1.05
N THR A 199 -13.44 -7.25 1.76
CA THR A 199 -14.45 -6.26 2.11
C THR A 199 -14.00 -4.86 1.68
N LEU A 200 -14.87 -4.14 0.98
CA LEU A 200 -14.70 -2.71 0.74
C LEU A 200 -15.07 -1.95 2.03
N CYS A 201 -14.08 -1.43 2.73
CA CYS A 201 -14.25 -0.76 4.02
C CYS A 201 -14.60 0.71 3.88
N ASP A 202 -14.06 1.37 2.84
CA ASP A 202 -14.27 2.81 2.63
C ASP A 202 -14.00 3.19 1.18
N GLN A 203 -14.55 4.34 0.79
CA GLN A 203 -14.38 4.91 -0.54
C GLN A 203 -14.35 6.44 -0.46
N LEU A 204 -13.36 7.06 -1.10
CA LEU A 204 -13.19 8.50 -1.13
C LEU A 204 -13.15 9.02 -2.56
N SER A 205 -13.95 10.04 -2.83
CA SER A 205 -13.83 10.82 -4.06
C SER A 205 -12.68 11.83 -3.92
N THR A 206 -11.84 11.90 -4.92
CA THR A 206 -10.77 12.88 -5.05
C THR A 206 -10.85 13.57 -6.40
N PRO A 207 -10.20 14.73 -6.59
CA PRO A 207 -10.13 15.38 -7.91
C PRO A 207 -9.53 14.50 -9.01
N LEU A 208 -8.64 13.54 -8.64
CA LEU A 208 -7.96 12.66 -9.58
C LEU A 208 -8.66 11.30 -9.76
N GLY A 209 -9.77 11.05 -9.10
CA GLY A 209 -10.49 9.78 -9.21
C GLY A 209 -11.05 9.29 -7.88
N THR A 210 -11.29 8.01 -7.81
CA THR A 210 -11.85 7.36 -6.63
C THR A 210 -10.77 6.53 -5.93
N MET A 211 -10.60 6.75 -4.64
CA MET A 211 -9.77 5.90 -3.76
C MET A 211 -10.67 4.88 -3.08
N VAL A 212 -10.22 3.63 -3.00
CA VAL A 212 -10.92 2.53 -2.34
C VAL A 212 -10.04 1.91 -1.26
N LEU A 213 -10.67 1.53 -0.15
CA LEU A 213 -10.01 0.85 0.96
C LEU A 213 -10.60 -0.54 1.11
N PHE A 214 -9.74 -1.55 1.01
CA PHE A 214 -10.12 -2.95 1.18
C PHE A 214 -9.45 -3.53 2.42
N SER A 215 -10.17 -4.40 3.12
CA SER A 215 -9.65 -5.30 4.14
C SER A 215 -9.89 -6.74 3.72
N MET A 216 -8.90 -7.59 3.97
CA MET A 216 -8.98 -9.02 3.67
C MET A 216 -8.08 -9.81 4.61
N HIS A 217 -8.28 -11.11 4.67
CA HIS A 217 -7.54 -12.01 5.54
C HIS A 217 -6.85 -13.11 4.73
N THR A 218 -5.75 -13.63 5.26
CA THR A 218 -5.21 -14.90 4.80
C THR A 218 -6.14 -16.04 5.23
N PRO A 219 -6.16 -17.19 4.52
CA PRO A 219 -6.96 -18.35 4.90
C PRO A 219 -6.74 -18.77 6.37
N GLY A 220 -7.77 -19.36 6.98
CA GLY A 220 -7.74 -19.82 8.37
C GLY A 220 -8.00 -18.73 9.41
N SER A 221 -8.59 -17.61 9.02
CA SER A 221 -9.15 -16.65 9.99
C SER A 221 -10.33 -17.28 10.74
N PRO A 222 -10.42 -17.09 12.07
CA PRO A 222 -11.71 -17.32 12.74
C PRO A 222 -12.75 -16.38 12.10
N PRO A 223 -14.02 -16.82 11.98
CA PRO A 223 -15.09 -15.96 11.47
C PRO A 223 -15.06 -14.64 12.24
N SER A 224 -15.11 -13.53 11.52
CA SER A 224 -15.06 -12.19 12.10
C SER A 224 -16.13 -12.06 13.17
N ASP A 225 -15.76 -11.73 14.41
CA ASP A 225 -16.65 -11.11 15.37
C ASP A 225 -17.09 -9.74 14.78
N SER A 226 -18.03 -9.79 13.89
CA SER A 226 -18.84 -8.62 13.55
C SER A 226 -19.63 -8.32 14.80
N PRO A 227 -19.58 -7.11 15.38
CA PRO A 227 -20.50 -6.75 16.45
C PRO A 227 -21.92 -6.92 15.88
N ARG A 228 -22.66 -7.88 16.41
CA ARG A 228 -24.09 -7.96 16.18
C ARG A 228 -24.67 -6.67 16.74
N LEU A 229 -25.15 -5.83 15.83
CA LEU A 229 -26.03 -4.74 16.20
C LEU A 229 -27.25 -5.38 16.88
N LEU A 230 -27.33 -5.20 18.20
CA LEU A 230 -28.55 -5.35 18.97
C LEU A 230 -29.38 -4.09 18.83
#